data_4b1c73ecc74557ffa8865b047ad655a3
#
_entry.id   4b1c73ecc74557ffa8865b047ad655a3
#
_cell.length_a   1.000
_cell.length_b   1.000
_cell.length_c   1.000
_cell.angle_alpha   90.00
_cell.angle_beta   90.00
_cell.angle_gamma   90.00
#
_symmetry.space_group_name_H-M   'P 1'
#
loop_
_entity.id
_entity.type
_entity.pdbx_description
1 polymer ?
#
loop_
_entity_poly.entity_id
_entity_poly.type
_entity_poly.pdbx_seq_one_letter_code
_entity_poly.pdbx_strand_id
1 'polypeptide(L)'
;MEKTRKLNRIAIQEGRCAVLQGSVTDMAFEDSRFDAATAFETVYFWPDLPRCFREIWRTLKPGGTILICNESNGDTDKDERWTQIIGGMTIYKDIELKTCLEQAGFHEVQIRKKKRWLCVTARK
;
A
#
# COMPACT_ATOMS: atom_id res chain seq x y z
N MET A 1 12.35 -12.39 3.06
CA MET A 1 11.99 -12.50 4.49
C MET A 1 13.19 -12.61 5.43
N GLU A 2 14.13 -13.49 5.17
CA GLU A 2 15.30 -13.68 6.03
C GLU A 2 16.15 -12.41 6.20
N LYS A 3 16.47 -11.72 5.11
CA LYS A 3 17.21 -10.44 5.15
C LYS A 3 16.48 -9.39 5.98
N THR A 4 15.17 -9.27 5.83
CA THR A 4 14.36 -8.32 6.61
C THR A 4 14.38 -8.66 8.11
N ARG A 5 14.26 -9.92 8.47
CA ARG A 5 14.35 -10.37 9.86
C ARG A 5 15.73 -10.09 10.45
N LYS A 6 16.80 -10.32 9.69
CA LYS A 6 18.17 -10.05 10.13
C LYS A 6 18.38 -8.58 10.42
N LEU A 7 17.91 -7.69 9.52
CA LEU A 7 18.03 -6.23 9.69
C LEU A 7 17.25 -5.71 10.90
N ASN A 8 16.10 -6.31 11.19
CA ASN A 8 15.20 -5.88 12.26
C ASN A 8 15.31 -6.72 13.54
N ARG A 9 16.39 -7.49 13.68
CA ARG A 9 16.56 -8.47 14.76
C ARG A 9 16.30 -7.89 16.16
N ILE A 10 16.86 -6.73 16.45
CA ILE A 10 16.73 -6.09 17.78
C ILE A 10 15.27 -5.71 18.03
N ALA A 11 14.62 -5.04 17.07
CA ALA A 11 13.23 -4.63 17.20
C ALA A 11 12.27 -5.83 17.34
N ILE A 12 12.59 -6.95 16.68
CA ILE A 12 11.81 -8.19 16.81
C ILE A 12 11.99 -8.79 18.21
N GLN A 13 13.21 -8.84 18.74
CA GLN A 13 13.50 -9.33 20.10
C GLN A 13 12.81 -8.50 21.17
N GLU A 14 12.72 -7.19 20.95
CA GLU A 14 12.04 -6.24 21.86
C GLU A 14 10.50 -6.21 21.67
N GLY A 15 9.96 -7.01 20.76
CA GLY A 15 8.52 -7.06 20.49
C GLY A 15 7.95 -5.83 19.75
N ARG A 16 8.81 -4.95 19.24
CA ARG A 16 8.42 -3.74 18.49
C ARG A 16 8.22 -3.97 16.99
N CYS A 17 8.61 -5.13 16.48
CA CYS A 17 8.51 -5.47 15.07
C CYS A 17 8.15 -6.93 14.90
N ALA A 18 7.27 -7.21 13.94
CA ALA A 18 7.00 -8.57 13.46
C ALA A 18 7.16 -8.62 11.94
N VAL A 19 7.78 -9.67 11.43
CA VAL A 19 7.94 -9.90 9.99
C VAL A 19 7.17 -11.16 9.63
N LEU A 20 6.07 -10.98 8.93
CA LEU A 20 5.14 -12.05 8.54
C LEU A 20 5.11 -12.20 7.03
N GLN A 21 4.86 -13.40 6.56
CA GLN A 21 4.54 -13.68 5.17
C GLN A 21 3.02 -13.76 5.02
N GLY A 22 2.49 -13.11 3.99
CA GLY A 22 1.05 -13.12 3.75
C GLY A 22 0.69 -12.40 2.46
N SER A 23 -0.58 -12.38 2.15
CA SER A 23 -1.15 -11.60 1.05
C SER A 23 -1.94 -10.41 1.58
N VAL A 24 -1.88 -9.30 0.87
CA VAL A 24 -2.69 -8.10 1.19
C VAL A 24 -4.18 -8.35 0.94
N THR A 25 -4.51 -9.37 0.15
CA THR A 25 -5.92 -9.73 -0.12
C THR A 25 -6.59 -10.48 1.02
N ASP A 26 -5.79 -11.03 1.94
CA ASP A 26 -6.27 -11.82 3.08
C ASP A 26 -5.20 -11.82 4.16
N MET A 27 -5.24 -10.82 5.02
CA MET A 27 -4.26 -10.65 6.09
C MET A 27 -4.75 -11.30 7.38
N ALA A 28 -3.90 -12.11 8.01
CA ALA A 28 -4.20 -12.79 9.26
C ALA A 28 -4.15 -11.83 10.48
N PHE A 29 -4.82 -10.70 10.37
CA PHE A 29 -4.95 -9.71 11.43
C PHE A 29 -6.42 -9.50 11.80
N GLU A 30 -6.65 -9.17 13.06
CA GLU A 30 -7.98 -8.78 13.55
C GLU A 30 -8.43 -7.44 12.96
N ASP A 31 -9.75 -7.21 12.97
CA ASP A 31 -10.33 -5.92 12.64
C ASP A 31 -9.81 -4.82 13.59
N SER A 32 -9.67 -3.61 13.08
CA SER A 32 -9.36 -2.43 13.90
C SER A 32 -8.12 -2.59 14.79
N ARG A 33 -7.04 -3.12 14.22
CA ARG A 33 -5.80 -3.39 14.95
C ARG A 33 -4.76 -2.28 14.83
N PHE A 34 -4.64 -1.65 13.66
CA PHE A 34 -3.54 -0.75 13.36
C PHE A 34 -3.97 0.72 13.30
N ASP A 35 -3.07 1.61 13.71
CA ASP A 35 -3.26 3.05 13.60
C ASP A 35 -2.94 3.57 12.19
N ALA A 36 -2.03 2.91 11.50
CA ALA A 36 -1.63 3.27 10.14
C ALA A 36 -1.16 2.06 9.34
N ALA A 37 -1.33 2.16 8.03
CA ALA A 37 -0.77 1.23 7.05
C ALA A 37 0.03 2.03 6.01
N THR A 38 1.19 1.52 5.62
CA THR A 38 2.04 2.16 4.61
C THR A 38 2.38 1.19 3.50
N ALA A 39 2.37 1.68 2.27
CA ALA A 39 2.73 0.91 1.07
C ALA A 39 3.71 1.74 0.22
N PHE A 40 4.98 1.38 0.26
CA PHE A 40 6.04 2.02 -0.52
C PHE A 40 6.44 1.11 -1.67
N GLU A 41 6.26 1.55 -2.90
CA GLU A 41 6.68 0.83 -4.12
C GLU A 41 6.14 -0.61 -4.23
N THR A 42 4.96 -0.90 -3.63
CA THR A 42 4.41 -2.25 -3.55
C THR A 42 3.08 -2.42 -4.27
N VAL A 43 2.27 -1.37 -4.36
CA VAL A 43 0.90 -1.41 -4.91
C VAL A 43 0.88 -1.88 -6.37
N TYR A 44 1.94 -1.67 -7.12
CA TYR A 44 2.11 -2.16 -8.49
C TYR A 44 1.87 -3.67 -8.66
N PHE A 45 2.11 -4.44 -7.61
CA PHE A 45 2.10 -5.90 -7.63
C PHE A 45 0.92 -6.51 -6.88
N TRP A 46 0.00 -5.68 -6.37
CA TRP A 46 -1.16 -6.18 -5.64
C TRP A 46 -2.21 -6.72 -6.60
N PRO A 47 -2.63 -7.97 -6.44
CA PRO A 47 -3.77 -8.49 -7.18
C PRO A 47 -5.06 -7.91 -6.60
N ASP A 48 -6.10 -7.73 -7.43
CA ASP A 48 -7.41 -7.28 -6.96
C ASP A 48 -7.32 -6.07 -6.01
N LEU A 49 -6.95 -4.93 -6.54
CA LEU A 49 -6.72 -3.70 -5.77
C LEU A 49 -7.91 -3.31 -4.87
N PRO A 50 -9.17 -3.40 -5.31
CA PRO A 50 -10.32 -3.12 -4.44
C PRO A 50 -10.36 -4.04 -3.20
N ARG A 51 -10.07 -5.32 -3.37
CA ARG A 51 -10.02 -6.28 -2.27
C ARG A 51 -8.88 -5.97 -1.30
N CYS A 52 -7.70 -5.63 -1.82
CA CYS A 52 -6.56 -5.23 -1.00
C CYS A 52 -6.90 -4.01 -0.12
N PHE A 53 -7.52 -2.99 -0.70
CA PHE A 53 -7.89 -1.80 0.06
C PHE A 53 -8.99 -2.06 1.09
N ARG A 54 -9.97 -2.90 0.80
CA ARG A 54 -10.98 -3.32 1.79
C ARG A 54 -10.35 -4.06 2.96
N GLU A 55 -9.37 -4.92 2.69
CA GLU A 55 -8.66 -5.69 3.71
C GLU A 55 -7.81 -4.79 4.61
N ILE A 56 -7.11 -3.80 4.03
CA ILE A 56 -6.39 -2.79 4.81
C ILE A 56 -7.37 -1.95 5.64
N TRP A 57 -8.47 -1.52 5.04
CA TRP A 57 -9.50 -0.77 5.75
C TRP A 57 -10.02 -1.54 6.96
N ARG A 58 -10.30 -2.83 6.79
CA ARG A 58 -10.74 -3.71 7.88
C ARG A 58 -9.77 -3.71 9.06
N THR A 59 -8.47 -3.81 8.78
CA THR A 59 -7.44 -3.91 9.81
C THR A 59 -7.07 -2.59 10.47
N LEU A 60 -7.44 -1.46 9.87
CA LEU A 60 -7.23 -0.14 10.46
C LEU A 60 -8.30 0.16 11.51
N LYS A 61 -7.88 0.82 12.59
CA LYS A 61 -8.78 1.41 13.58
C LYS A 61 -9.57 2.55 12.95
N PRO A 62 -10.79 2.86 13.47
CA PRO A 62 -11.50 4.09 13.09
C PRO A 62 -10.58 5.32 13.21
N GLY A 63 -10.52 6.16 12.16
CA GLY A 63 -9.60 7.29 12.06
C GLY A 63 -8.16 6.93 11.65
N GLY A 64 -7.86 5.65 11.46
CA GLY A 64 -6.57 5.19 10.97
C GLY A 64 -6.26 5.67 9.56
N THR A 65 -4.99 5.75 9.21
CA THR A 65 -4.52 6.32 7.94
C THR A 65 -3.81 5.28 7.09
N ILE A 66 -4.08 5.29 5.79
CA ILE A 66 -3.25 4.63 4.78
C ILE A 66 -2.37 5.66 4.06
N LEU A 67 -1.11 5.29 3.81
CA LEU A 67 -0.18 6.04 2.97
C LEU A 67 0.34 5.12 1.87
N ILE A 68 0.15 5.55 0.63
CA ILE A 68 0.70 4.91 -0.57
C ILE A 68 1.73 5.87 -1.16
N CYS A 69 2.92 5.38 -1.47
CA CYS A 69 3.97 6.18 -2.08
C CYS A 69 4.64 5.40 -3.21
N ASN A 70 4.48 5.89 -4.43
CA ASN A 70 4.97 5.26 -5.67
C ASN A 70 5.85 6.23 -6.45
N GLU A 71 6.97 5.76 -6.98
CA GLU A 71 7.81 6.56 -7.88
C GLU A 71 7.16 6.74 -9.26
N SER A 72 6.45 5.73 -9.76
CA SER A 72 5.74 5.78 -11.04
C SER A 72 4.27 6.12 -10.82
N ASN A 73 3.81 7.20 -11.46
CA ASN A 73 2.46 7.75 -11.27
C ASN A 73 1.52 7.56 -12.48
N GLY A 74 1.99 6.94 -13.55
CA GLY A 74 1.22 6.68 -14.76
C GLY A 74 1.02 7.89 -15.69
N ASP A 75 1.66 9.02 -15.42
CA ASP A 75 1.48 10.25 -16.19
C ASP A 75 2.39 10.33 -17.43
N THR A 76 3.32 9.38 -17.61
CA THR A 76 4.27 9.38 -18.72
C THR A 76 4.38 8.02 -19.41
N ASP A 77 4.68 8.03 -20.73
CA ASP A 77 4.93 6.81 -21.51
C ASP A 77 6.14 6.00 -21.01
N LYS A 78 7.03 6.63 -20.24
CA LYS A 78 8.17 5.94 -19.61
C LYS A 78 7.72 4.91 -18.59
N ASP A 79 6.58 5.11 -17.96
CA ASP A 79 6.02 4.18 -16.99
C ASP A 79 5.54 2.87 -17.65
N GLU A 80 5.03 2.94 -18.89
CA GLU A 80 4.64 1.75 -19.64
C GLU A 80 5.80 0.79 -19.90
N ARG A 81 7.02 1.31 -20.06
CA ARG A 81 8.21 0.48 -20.28
C ARG A 81 8.47 -0.46 -19.10
N TRP A 82 8.21 -0.01 -17.88
CA TRP A 82 8.38 -0.84 -16.69
C TRP A 82 7.38 -1.99 -16.64
N THR A 83 6.14 -1.75 -17.05
CA THR A 83 5.11 -2.80 -17.09
C THR A 83 5.42 -3.88 -18.14
N GLN A 84 6.15 -3.53 -19.19
CA GLN A 84 6.62 -4.48 -20.21
C GLN A 84 7.83 -5.29 -19.74
N ILE A 85 8.70 -4.71 -18.93
CA ILE A 85 9.95 -5.35 -18.46
C ILE A 85 9.69 -6.19 -17.21
N ILE A 86 8.83 -5.70 -16.30
CA ILE A 86 8.54 -6.37 -15.02
C ILE A 86 7.17 -7.03 -15.11
N GLY A 87 7.16 -8.36 -15.15
CA GLY A 87 5.92 -9.15 -15.19
C GLY A 87 5.08 -8.93 -13.93
N GLY A 88 3.77 -8.79 -14.12
CA GLY A 88 2.80 -8.60 -13.03
C GLY A 88 2.76 -7.19 -12.43
N MET A 89 3.50 -6.24 -13.00
CA MET A 89 3.47 -4.84 -12.58
C MET A 89 2.32 -4.08 -13.25
N THR A 90 1.52 -3.38 -12.45
CA THR A 90 0.50 -2.44 -12.92
C THR A 90 0.75 -1.07 -12.31
N ILE A 91 0.84 -0.03 -13.13
CA ILE A 91 1.00 1.35 -12.68
C ILE A 91 -0.37 2.02 -12.67
N TYR A 92 -0.78 2.47 -11.51
CA TYR A 92 -2.07 3.13 -11.30
C TYR A 92 -1.91 4.64 -11.29
N LYS A 93 -2.83 5.33 -11.96
CA LYS A 93 -2.95 6.79 -11.87
C LYS A 93 -3.56 7.18 -10.52
N ASP A 94 -3.33 8.43 -10.14
CA ASP A 94 -3.88 9.00 -8.90
C ASP A 94 -5.39 8.85 -8.76
N ILE A 95 -6.12 9.12 -9.84
CA ILE A 95 -7.58 9.01 -9.85
C ILE A 95 -8.06 7.56 -9.67
N GLU A 96 -7.34 6.58 -10.21
CA GLU A 96 -7.66 5.17 -10.05
C GLU A 96 -7.49 4.74 -8.59
N LEU A 97 -6.37 5.14 -7.95
CA LEU A 97 -6.13 4.87 -6.54
C LEU A 97 -7.17 5.55 -5.65
N LYS A 98 -7.47 6.81 -5.92
CA LYS A 98 -8.50 7.56 -5.19
C LYS A 98 -9.86 6.86 -5.27
N THR A 99 -10.31 6.51 -6.46
CA THR A 99 -11.59 5.85 -6.66
C THR A 99 -11.66 4.51 -5.92
N CYS A 100 -10.61 3.69 -6.02
CA CYS A 100 -10.56 2.41 -5.30
C CYS A 100 -10.55 2.58 -3.78
N LEU A 101 -9.84 3.58 -3.26
CA LEU A 101 -9.82 3.88 -1.82
C LEU A 101 -11.21 4.31 -1.34
N GLU A 102 -11.87 5.21 -2.04
CA GLU A 102 -13.22 5.68 -1.68
C GLU A 102 -14.24 4.53 -1.72
N GLN A 103 -14.17 3.67 -2.72
CA GLN A 103 -15.03 2.48 -2.82
C GLN A 103 -14.78 1.47 -1.69
N ALA A 104 -13.58 1.41 -1.15
CA ALA A 104 -13.24 0.57 -0.01
C ALA A 104 -13.73 1.14 1.34
N GLY A 105 -14.18 2.38 1.37
CA GLY A 105 -14.69 3.06 2.56
C GLY A 105 -13.78 4.16 3.12
N PHE A 106 -12.63 4.42 2.50
CA PHE A 106 -11.76 5.52 2.89
C PHE A 106 -12.34 6.88 2.51
N HIS A 107 -11.99 7.89 3.28
CA HIS A 107 -12.37 9.29 3.04
C HIS A 107 -11.15 10.21 3.23
N GLU A 108 -11.32 11.50 2.99
CA GLU A 108 -10.25 12.51 3.07
C GLU A 108 -9.02 12.09 2.24
N VAL A 109 -9.25 11.62 1.00
CA VAL A 109 -8.18 11.22 0.10
C VAL A 109 -7.40 12.44 -0.36
N GLN A 110 -6.12 12.49 -0.04
CA GLN A 110 -5.22 13.55 -0.46
C GLN A 110 -4.16 13.00 -1.40
N ILE A 111 -3.96 13.68 -2.51
CA ILE A 111 -2.99 13.32 -3.55
C ILE A 111 -1.91 14.38 -3.59
N ARG A 112 -0.64 13.93 -3.53
CA ARG A 112 0.53 14.80 -3.69
C ARG A 112 1.45 14.22 -4.74
N LYS A 113 1.80 15.03 -5.72
CA LYS A 113 2.73 14.67 -6.79
C LYS A 113 3.94 15.59 -6.76
N LYS A 114 5.13 15.00 -6.95
CA LYS A 114 6.37 15.75 -7.15
C LYS A 114 7.23 15.01 -8.17
N LYS A 115 7.37 15.58 -9.35
CA LYS A 115 8.02 14.91 -10.49
C LYS A 115 7.29 13.59 -10.80
N ARG A 116 8.00 12.45 -10.68
CA ARG A 116 7.44 11.11 -10.89
C ARG A 116 6.76 10.53 -9.65
N TRP A 117 7.05 11.07 -8.48
CA TRP A 117 6.51 10.58 -7.22
C TRP A 117 5.03 10.91 -7.06
N LEU A 118 4.30 9.92 -6.58
CA LEU A 118 2.91 10.01 -6.22
C LEU A 118 2.75 9.51 -4.78
N CYS A 119 2.25 10.37 -3.89
CA CYS A 119 1.86 9.98 -2.55
C CYS A 119 0.36 10.21 -2.36
N VAL A 120 -0.33 9.18 -1.89
CA VAL A 120 -1.76 9.22 -1.60
C VAL A 120 -1.97 8.86 -0.14
N THR A 121 -2.70 9.70 0.58
CA THR A 121 -3.13 9.43 1.95
C THR A 121 -4.65 9.41 2.01
N ALA A 122 -5.20 8.57 2.88
CA ALA A 122 -6.62 8.50 3.14
C ALA A 122 -6.90 8.03 4.58
N ARG A 123 -8.08 8.28 5.09
CA ARG A 123 -8.50 7.93 6.45
C ARG A 123 -9.68 6.94 6.43
N LYS A 124 -9.68 6.08 7.43
CA LYS A 124 -10.85 5.22 7.72
C LYS A 124 -11.94 5.96 8.44
#